data_604a0c61cf0270e1f2b0f072382dcd02
#
_entry.id   604a0c61cf0270e1f2b0f072382dcd02
#
_cell.length_a   1.000
_cell.length_b   1.000
_cell.length_c   1.000
_cell.angle_alpha   90.00
_cell.angle_beta   90.00
_cell.angle_gamma   90.00
#
_symmetry.space_group_name_H-M   'P 1'
#
loop_
_entity.id
_entity.type
_entity.pdbx_description
1 polymer ?
#
loop_
_entity_poly.entity_id
_entity_poly.type
_entity_poly.pdbx_seq_one_letter_code
_entity_poly.pdbx_strand_id
1 'polypeptide(L)'
;EWFAVYVELNQQIAALLNAGDEEDLVELKALQQQLSDVCYRQASQLEFRQNLLQAALEFHSVAQDLSQQLDGLLGMLCVDVAPADGASIQQTLKLLEEKLKSVDSGLQGLREKGQSLLDQISNQASWAYGKDVTIENKENVDHIQGVMEDMQLRKQRCEDMVDVRRLKMLQMVQLFKCEEDAAQAVEWLSELLDALLKTHIRLGDDAQETKVLLEKHRKFVDVAQSTYDYGRQLLQATVVLCQSLRCTSRSSGDTLPRLNRVWKQFTITSDERVHRLETAVAFHSSAEKILQECPEQPEAFNEVEQFDEIEAVGKSLLDRLTVPVVYPDGSEQYFGSPSDMASAAEHIREKMKLVGLKKQQLRQPEATTPDS
;
A
#
# COMPACT_ATOMS: atom_id res chain seq x y z
N GLU A 1 3.89 -69.22 -13.78
CA GLU A 1 3.57 -70.52 -14.38
C GLU A 1 4.55 -70.89 -15.50
N TRP A 2 4.74 -70.08 -16.56
CA TRP A 2 5.62 -70.38 -17.71
C TRP A 2 7.11 -70.61 -17.32
N PHE A 3 7.63 -69.91 -16.34
CA PHE A 3 9.01 -70.06 -15.84
C PHE A 3 9.21 -71.45 -15.18
N ALA A 4 8.20 -71.96 -14.48
CA ALA A 4 8.23 -73.30 -13.94
C ALA A 4 8.32 -74.36 -15.02
N VAL A 5 7.56 -74.18 -16.13
CA VAL A 5 7.61 -75.05 -17.30
C VAL A 5 8.98 -74.98 -18.00
N TYR A 6 9.56 -73.76 -18.09
CA TYR A 6 10.91 -73.61 -18.62
C TYR A 6 11.97 -74.35 -17.81
N VAL A 7 11.91 -74.20 -16.46
CA VAL A 7 12.87 -74.89 -15.56
C VAL A 7 12.74 -76.41 -15.71
N GLU A 8 11.52 -76.93 -15.78
CA GLU A 8 11.26 -78.35 -15.96
C GLU A 8 11.76 -78.88 -17.30
N LEU A 9 11.44 -78.17 -18.44
CA LEU A 9 11.96 -78.49 -19.76
C LEU A 9 13.48 -78.46 -19.83
N ASN A 10 14.12 -77.46 -19.24
CA ASN A 10 15.59 -77.33 -19.20
C ASN A 10 16.24 -78.49 -18.40
N GLN A 11 15.59 -78.94 -17.30
CA GLN A 11 16.02 -80.09 -16.56
C GLN A 11 15.89 -81.39 -17.38
N GLN A 12 14.78 -81.56 -18.11
CA GLN A 12 14.62 -82.71 -19.02
C GLN A 12 15.63 -82.73 -20.15
N ILE A 13 15.91 -81.58 -20.80
CA ILE A 13 16.92 -81.48 -21.81
C ILE A 13 18.29 -81.79 -21.25
N ALA A 14 18.65 -81.29 -20.08
CA ALA A 14 19.92 -81.56 -19.41
C ALA A 14 20.08 -83.09 -19.09
N ALA A 15 18.99 -83.76 -18.70
CA ALA A 15 19.00 -85.23 -18.49
C ALA A 15 19.27 -85.99 -19.79
N LEU A 16 18.62 -85.57 -20.90
CA LEU A 16 18.78 -86.21 -22.23
C LEU A 16 20.21 -85.94 -22.79
N LEU A 17 20.78 -84.77 -22.55
CA LEU A 17 22.17 -84.45 -22.94
C LEU A 17 23.20 -85.33 -22.24
N ASN A 18 22.88 -85.84 -21.04
CA ASN A 18 23.78 -86.73 -20.29
C ASN A 18 23.61 -88.23 -20.71
N ALA A 19 22.58 -88.59 -21.48
CA ALA A 19 22.25 -89.94 -21.82
C ALA A 19 22.29 -90.28 -23.34
N GLY A 20 22.51 -89.29 -24.25
CA GLY A 20 22.37 -89.44 -25.72
C GLY A 20 23.66 -89.68 -26.46
N ASP A 21 23.53 -90.23 -27.75
CA ASP A 21 24.61 -90.44 -28.71
C ASP A 21 25.09 -89.13 -29.34
N GLU A 22 26.31 -89.07 -29.90
CA GLU A 22 27.00 -87.87 -30.40
C GLU A 22 26.25 -86.99 -31.43
N GLU A 23 25.44 -87.63 -32.34
CA GLU A 23 24.64 -86.92 -33.32
C GLU A 23 23.40 -86.17 -32.75
N ASP A 24 22.71 -86.79 -31.81
CA ASP A 24 21.57 -86.18 -31.10
C ASP A 24 21.95 -85.05 -30.16
N LEU A 25 23.20 -85.02 -29.65
CA LEU A 25 23.75 -84.01 -28.72
C LEU A 25 23.83 -82.62 -29.35
N VAL A 26 24.09 -82.49 -30.68
CA VAL A 26 24.18 -81.22 -31.38
C VAL A 26 22.82 -80.55 -31.51
N GLU A 27 21.80 -81.35 -31.91
CA GLU A 27 20.42 -80.84 -32.01
C GLU A 27 19.83 -80.45 -30.68
N LEU A 28 20.04 -81.27 -29.64
CA LEU A 28 19.57 -80.98 -28.27
C LEU A 28 20.22 -79.71 -27.69
N LYS A 29 21.52 -79.45 -27.93
CA LYS A 29 22.17 -78.20 -27.52
C LYS A 29 21.64 -76.99 -28.26
N ALA A 30 21.32 -77.15 -29.59
CA ALA A 30 20.70 -76.07 -30.39
C ALA A 30 19.30 -75.73 -29.84
N LEU A 31 18.47 -76.73 -29.53
CA LEU A 31 17.14 -76.55 -28.88
C LEU A 31 17.23 -75.94 -27.52
N GLN A 32 18.17 -76.32 -26.71
CA GLN A 32 18.41 -75.72 -25.36
C GLN A 32 18.75 -74.20 -25.51
N GLN A 33 19.63 -73.87 -26.43
CA GLN A 33 19.99 -72.48 -26.69
C GLN A 33 18.79 -71.66 -27.19
N GLN A 34 18.00 -72.24 -28.15
CA GLN A 34 16.77 -71.56 -28.63
C GLN A 34 15.73 -71.38 -27.51
N LEU A 35 15.52 -72.36 -26.64
CA LEU A 35 14.65 -72.25 -25.50
C LEU A 35 15.12 -71.17 -24.52
N SER A 36 16.41 -71.14 -24.20
CA SER A 36 17.04 -70.13 -23.36
C SER A 36 16.86 -68.74 -23.96
N ASP A 37 17.07 -68.58 -25.26
CA ASP A 37 16.94 -67.28 -25.96
C ASP A 37 15.47 -66.78 -25.95
N VAL A 38 14.49 -67.72 -26.16
CA VAL A 38 13.07 -67.38 -26.10
C VAL A 38 12.68 -66.99 -24.69
N CYS A 39 13.10 -67.75 -23.67
CA CYS A 39 12.78 -67.46 -22.28
C CYS A 39 13.42 -66.15 -21.79
N TYR A 40 14.66 -65.87 -22.16
CA TYR A 40 15.33 -64.62 -21.87
C TYR A 40 14.59 -63.42 -22.50
N ARG A 41 14.21 -63.54 -23.81
CA ARG A 41 13.41 -62.51 -24.47
C ARG A 41 12.07 -62.26 -23.80
N GLN A 42 11.34 -63.32 -23.41
CA GLN A 42 10.06 -63.20 -22.71
C GLN A 42 10.22 -62.56 -21.33
N ALA A 43 11.24 -62.96 -20.56
CA ALA A 43 11.56 -62.35 -19.27
C ALA A 43 11.85 -60.86 -19.38
N SER A 44 12.71 -60.48 -20.34
CA SER A 44 13.05 -59.07 -20.60
C SER A 44 11.85 -58.26 -21.03
N GLN A 45 10.95 -58.82 -21.87
CA GLN A 45 9.71 -58.12 -22.26
C GLN A 45 8.75 -57.94 -21.10
N LEU A 46 8.61 -58.93 -20.20
CA LEU A 46 7.78 -58.80 -19.01
C LEU A 46 8.32 -57.77 -18.03
N GLU A 47 9.62 -57.75 -17.78
CA GLU A 47 10.28 -56.78 -16.93
C GLU A 47 10.11 -55.36 -17.51
N PHE A 48 10.34 -55.19 -18.81
CA PHE A 48 10.11 -53.91 -19.45
C PHE A 48 8.65 -53.44 -19.32
N ARG A 49 7.68 -54.33 -19.55
CA ARG A 49 6.27 -53.99 -19.41
C ARG A 49 5.88 -53.64 -17.98
N GLN A 50 6.46 -54.32 -17.00
CA GLN A 50 6.28 -53.98 -15.59
C GLN A 50 6.81 -52.57 -15.26
N ASN A 51 8.01 -52.27 -15.73
CA ASN A 51 8.61 -50.94 -15.54
C ASN A 51 7.79 -49.82 -16.19
N LEU A 52 7.28 -50.06 -17.40
CA LEU A 52 6.38 -49.14 -18.12
C LEU A 52 5.09 -48.89 -17.35
N LEU A 53 4.43 -49.96 -16.86
CA LEU A 53 3.20 -49.84 -16.07
C LEU A 53 3.44 -49.09 -14.75
N GLN A 54 4.59 -49.31 -14.10
CA GLN A 54 4.97 -48.57 -12.90
C GLN A 54 5.20 -47.09 -13.20
N ALA A 55 5.90 -46.76 -14.30
CA ALA A 55 6.10 -45.36 -14.68
C ALA A 55 4.77 -44.67 -15.05
N ALA A 56 3.85 -45.37 -15.72
CA ALA A 56 2.51 -44.88 -16.04
C ALA A 56 1.70 -44.60 -14.76
N LEU A 57 1.77 -45.51 -13.76
CA LEU A 57 1.11 -45.33 -12.47
C LEU A 57 1.63 -44.09 -11.74
N GLU A 58 2.96 -43.88 -11.71
CA GLU A 58 3.58 -42.72 -11.11
C GLU A 58 3.16 -41.41 -11.82
N PHE A 59 3.15 -41.39 -13.15
CA PHE A 59 2.68 -40.26 -13.96
C PHE A 59 1.24 -39.89 -13.61
N HIS A 60 0.33 -40.83 -13.59
CA HIS A 60 -1.08 -40.57 -13.30
C HIS A 60 -1.32 -40.18 -11.83
N SER A 61 -0.54 -40.72 -10.89
CA SER A 61 -0.59 -40.28 -9.50
C SER A 61 -0.19 -38.81 -9.35
N VAL A 62 0.91 -38.40 -9.98
CA VAL A 62 1.35 -36.98 -9.98
C VAL A 62 0.32 -36.08 -10.67
N ALA A 63 -0.28 -36.53 -11.79
CA ALA A 63 -1.35 -35.77 -12.47
C ALA A 63 -2.58 -35.58 -11.58
N GLN A 64 -2.97 -36.61 -10.83
CA GLN A 64 -4.10 -36.55 -9.88
C GLN A 64 -3.81 -35.60 -8.72
N ASP A 65 -2.63 -35.66 -8.13
CA ASP A 65 -2.20 -34.77 -7.05
C ASP A 65 -2.18 -33.30 -7.52
N LEU A 66 -1.65 -33.04 -8.70
CA LEU A 66 -1.65 -31.71 -9.30
C LEU A 66 -3.07 -31.21 -9.59
N SER A 67 -3.95 -32.08 -10.09
CA SER A 67 -5.37 -31.75 -10.30
C SER A 67 -6.04 -31.32 -9.00
N GLN A 68 -5.81 -32.02 -7.89
CA GLN A 68 -6.34 -31.67 -6.58
C GLN A 68 -5.78 -30.33 -6.06
N GLN A 69 -4.49 -30.04 -6.29
CA GLN A 69 -3.90 -28.76 -5.94
C GLN A 69 -4.53 -27.60 -6.74
N LEU A 70 -4.75 -27.77 -8.05
CA LEU A 70 -5.43 -26.81 -8.89
C LEU A 70 -6.88 -26.58 -8.47
N ASP A 71 -7.63 -27.64 -8.13
CA ASP A 71 -9.00 -27.54 -7.63
C ASP A 71 -9.06 -26.82 -6.29
N GLY A 72 -8.11 -27.09 -5.39
CA GLY A 72 -7.97 -26.40 -4.12
C GLY A 72 -7.67 -24.90 -4.31
N LEU A 73 -6.80 -24.56 -5.25
CA LEU A 73 -6.49 -23.16 -5.58
C LEU A 73 -7.72 -22.44 -6.18
N LEU A 74 -8.43 -23.08 -7.10
CA LEU A 74 -9.68 -22.56 -7.67
C LEU A 74 -10.75 -22.34 -6.60
N GLY A 75 -10.89 -23.28 -5.66
CA GLY A 75 -11.81 -23.13 -4.52
C GLY A 75 -11.51 -21.90 -3.69
N MET A 76 -10.23 -21.60 -3.41
CA MET A 76 -9.83 -20.37 -2.72
C MET A 76 -10.12 -19.10 -3.53
N LEU A 77 -9.97 -19.16 -4.85
CA LEU A 77 -10.23 -18.02 -5.74
C LEU A 77 -11.72 -17.74 -5.92
N CYS A 78 -12.60 -18.71 -5.72
CA CYS A 78 -14.05 -18.55 -5.81
C CYS A 78 -14.67 -17.94 -4.53
N VAL A 79 -13.98 -18.00 -3.38
CA VAL A 79 -14.48 -17.41 -2.14
C VAL A 79 -14.25 -15.89 -2.16
N ASP A 80 -15.32 -15.09 -1.95
CA ASP A 80 -15.17 -13.65 -1.79
C ASP A 80 -14.39 -13.33 -0.50
N VAL A 81 -13.32 -12.55 -0.66
CA VAL A 81 -12.59 -12.01 0.50
C VAL A 81 -13.41 -10.85 1.05
N ALA A 82 -14.05 -11.07 2.17
CA ALA A 82 -14.56 -9.96 2.97
C ALA A 82 -13.32 -9.26 3.60
N PRO A 83 -13.06 -7.99 3.26
CA PRO A 83 -11.90 -7.29 3.78
C PRO A 83 -12.08 -7.02 5.26
N ALA A 84 -11.38 -7.78 6.10
CA ALA A 84 -11.37 -7.52 7.54
C ALA A 84 -10.39 -6.39 7.88
N ASP A 85 -9.15 -6.48 7.39
CA ASP A 85 -8.08 -5.48 7.58
C ASP A 85 -6.95 -5.70 6.56
N GLY A 86 -5.99 -4.78 6.51
CA GLY A 86 -4.84 -4.88 5.61
C GLY A 86 -3.90 -6.05 5.93
N ALA A 87 -3.77 -6.44 7.18
CA ALA A 87 -2.93 -7.56 7.61
C ALA A 87 -3.49 -8.91 7.14
N SER A 88 -4.82 -9.10 7.25
CA SER A 88 -5.53 -10.28 6.74
C SER A 88 -5.36 -10.45 5.23
N ILE A 89 -5.41 -9.35 4.48
CA ILE A 89 -5.19 -9.35 3.03
C ILE A 89 -3.75 -9.78 2.70
N GLN A 90 -2.75 -9.24 3.40
CA GLN A 90 -1.35 -9.61 3.18
C GLN A 90 -1.09 -11.10 3.47
N GLN A 91 -1.71 -11.65 4.50
CA GLN A 91 -1.63 -13.07 4.82
C GLN A 91 -2.25 -13.93 3.70
N THR A 92 -3.39 -13.52 3.17
CA THR A 92 -4.06 -14.23 2.07
C THR A 92 -3.22 -14.19 0.79
N LEU A 93 -2.60 -13.05 0.46
CA LEU A 93 -1.67 -12.93 -0.67
C LEU A 93 -0.50 -13.89 -0.55
N LYS A 94 0.11 -13.98 0.63
CA LYS A 94 1.20 -14.92 0.90
C LYS A 94 0.80 -16.37 0.70
N LEU A 95 -0.39 -16.74 1.19
CA LEU A 95 -0.93 -18.08 1.02
C LEU A 95 -1.19 -18.43 -0.45
N LEU A 96 -1.69 -17.49 -1.25
CA LEU A 96 -1.88 -17.68 -2.69
C LEU A 96 -0.54 -17.89 -3.42
N GLU A 97 0.48 -17.11 -3.07
CA GLU A 97 1.83 -17.27 -3.63
C GLU A 97 2.46 -18.62 -3.29
N GLU A 98 2.30 -19.10 -2.06
CA GLU A 98 2.78 -20.42 -1.62
C GLU A 98 2.06 -21.55 -2.36
N LYS A 99 0.75 -21.45 -2.54
CA LYS A 99 -0.05 -22.42 -3.31
C LYS A 99 0.36 -22.45 -4.79
N LEU A 100 0.59 -21.28 -5.39
CA LEU A 100 1.03 -21.20 -6.79
C LEU A 100 2.40 -21.85 -7.01
N LYS A 101 3.36 -21.62 -6.08
CA LYS A 101 4.66 -22.29 -6.10
C LYS A 101 4.54 -23.82 -5.98
N SER A 102 3.60 -24.32 -5.16
CA SER A 102 3.34 -25.75 -5.04
C SER A 102 2.83 -26.35 -6.36
N VAL A 103 1.92 -25.64 -7.03
CA VAL A 103 1.40 -26.02 -8.36
C VAL A 103 2.51 -26.01 -9.42
N ASP A 104 3.40 -25.01 -9.42
CA ASP A 104 4.56 -24.96 -10.31
C ASP A 104 5.48 -26.18 -10.14
N SER A 105 5.79 -26.52 -8.89
CA SER A 105 6.60 -27.68 -8.58
C SER A 105 5.92 -28.99 -9.01
N GLY A 106 4.60 -29.09 -8.80
CA GLY A 106 3.78 -30.25 -9.23
C GLY A 106 3.78 -30.41 -10.75
N LEU A 107 3.62 -29.30 -11.50
CA LEU A 107 3.65 -29.33 -12.96
C LEU A 107 5.03 -29.71 -13.51
N GLN A 108 6.10 -29.21 -12.90
CA GLN A 108 7.46 -29.61 -13.27
C GLN A 108 7.67 -31.10 -13.05
N GLY A 109 7.25 -31.65 -11.90
CA GLY A 109 7.30 -33.10 -11.65
C GLY A 109 6.46 -33.91 -12.65
N LEU A 110 5.28 -33.44 -13.02
CA LEU A 110 4.46 -34.08 -14.06
C LEU A 110 5.16 -34.14 -15.41
N ARG A 111 5.80 -33.03 -15.82
CA ARG A 111 6.56 -32.98 -17.09
C ARG A 111 7.73 -33.95 -17.09
N GLU A 112 8.50 -34.04 -16.02
CA GLU A 112 9.62 -34.96 -15.88
C GLU A 112 9.18 -36.42 -15.97
N LYS A 113 8.11 -36.79 -15.26
CA LYS A 113 7.53 -38.13 -15.31
C LYS A 113 6.92 -38.45 -16.68
N GLY A 114 6.21 -37.48 -17.28
CA GLY A 114 5.62 -37.64 -18.61
C GLY A 114 6.67 -37.83 -19.68
N GLN A 115 7.73 -37.01 -19.69
CA GLN A 115 8.84 -37.18 -20.66
C GLN A 115 9.54 -38.53 -20.49
N SER A 116 9.83 -38.95 -19.26
CA SER A 116 10.44 -40.26 -19.00
C SER A 116 9.55 -41.40 -19.50
N LEU A 117 8.23 -41.31 -19.36
CA LEU A 117 7.28 -42.31 -19.83
C LEU A 117 7.21 -42.34 -21.38
N LEU A 118 7.21 -41.17 -22.04
CA LEU A 118 7.27 -41.04 -23.49
C LEU A 118 8.55 -41.64 -24.08
N ASP A 119 9.68 -41.41 -23.42
CA ASP A 119 10.96 -41.99 -23.84
C ASP A 119 10.99 -43.52 -23.73
N GLN A 120 10.38 -44.07 -22.65
CA GLN A 120 10.22 -45.52 -22.49
C GLN A 120 9.33 -46.12 -23.58
N ILE A 121 8.18 -45.48 -23.90
CA ILE A 121 7.29 -45.94 -25.00
C ILE A 121 8.00 -45.87 -26.34
N SER A 122 8.76 -44.83 -26.62
CA SER A 122 9.52 -44.69 -27.87
C SER A 122 10.59 -45.79 -28.01
N ASN A 123 11.28 -46.12 -26.94
CA ASN A 123 12.24 -47.22 -26.89
C ASN A 123 11.58 -48.58 -27.15
N GLN A 124 10.35 -48.81 -26.66
CA GLN A 124 9.58 -50.03 -26.92
C GLN A 124 9.27 -50.18 -28.42
N ALA A 125 8.89 -49.13 -29.10
CA ALA A 125 8.54 -49.14 -30.53
C ALA A 125 9.72 -49.62 -31.40
N SER A 126 10.96 -49.45 -30.99
CA SER A 126 12.15 -49.91 -31.70
C SER A 126 12.39 -51.45 -31.60
N TRP A 127 11.75 -52.10 -30.60
CA TRP A 127 11.96 -53.53 -30.32
C TRP A 127 10.75 -54.41 -30.72
N ALA A 128 9.61 -53.83 -31.04
CA ALA A 128 8.36 -54.53 -31.33
C ALA A 128 8.20 -54.75 -32.87
N TYR A 129 8.19 -56.01 -33.27
CA TYR A 129 7.85 -56.44 -34.64
C TYR A 129 6.32 -56.60 -34.76
N GLY A 130 5.60 -55.50 -35.18
CA GLY A 130 4.18 -55.64 -35.51
C GLY A 130 3.47 -54.29 -35.69
N LYS A 131 2.57 -54.16 -36.69
CA LYS A 131 1.83 -52.92 -37.00
C LYS A 131 0.84 -52.49 -35.89
N ASP A 132 0.33 -53.40 -35.11
CA ASP A 132 -0.70 -53.14 -34.10
C ASP A 132 -0.13 -52.39 -32.85
N VAL A 133 1.13 -52.69 -32.51
CA VAL A 133 1.84 -52.02 -31.38
C VAL A 133 2.11 -50.55 -31.67
N THR A 134 2.27 -50.15 -32.93
CA THR A 134 2.52 -48.74 -33.29
C THR A 134 1.27 -47.89 -33.19
N ILE A 135 0.07 -48.43 -33.40
CA ILE A 135 -1.20 -47.69 -33.24
C ILE A 135 -1.50 -47.49 -31.75
N GLU A 136 -1.43 -48.56 -30.95
CA GLU A 136 -1.65 -48.50 -29.49
C GLU A 136 -0.63 -47.57 -28.79
N ASN A 137 0.62 -47.60 -29.19
CA ASN A 137 1.63 -46.69 -28.68
C ASN A 137 1.33 -45.21 -29.05
N LYS A 138 0.80 -44.93 -30.22
CA LYS A 138 0.42 -43.58 -30.63
C LYS A 138 -0.71 -43.04 -29.75
N GLU A 139 -1.76 -43.83 -29.52
CA GLU A 139 -2.88 -43.44 -28.62
C GLU A 139 -2.39 -43.14 -27.19
N ASN A 140 -1.48 -43.94 -26.65
CA ASN A 140 -0.88 -43.74 -25.34
C ASN A 140 -0.03 -42.45 -25.29
N VAL A 141 0.76 -42.16 -26.34
CA VAL A 141 1.56 -40.94 -26.48
C VAL A 141 0.64 -39.72 -26.54
N ASP A 142 -0.37 -39.75 -27.38
CA ASP A 142 -1.37 -38.67 -27.52
C ASP A 142 -2.11 -38.44 -26.19
N HIS A 143 -2.45 -39.49 -25.45
CA HIS A 143 -3.08 -39.38 -24.13
C HIS A 143 -2.15 -38.70 -23.07
N ILE A 144 -0.90 -39.12 -22.98
CA ILE A 144 0.08 -38.54 -22.02
C ILE A 144 0.31 -37.07 -22.34
N GLN A 145 0.49 -36.73 -23.61
CA GLN A 145 0.66 -35.34 -24.05
C GLN A 145 -0.58 -34.52 -23.74
N GLY A 146 -1.78 -35.05 -24.03
CA GLY A 146 -3.05 -34.40 -23.74
C GLY A 146 -3.24 -34.10 -22.22
N VAL A 147 -2.85 -35.04 -21.35
CA VAL A 147 -2.88 -34.79 -19.88
C VAL A 147 -1.92 -33.68 -19.49
N MET A 148 -0.69 -33.68 -20.01
CA MET A 148 0.29 -32.62 -19.71
C MET A 148 -0.18 -31.25 -20.19
N GLU A 149 -0.74 -31.18 -21.41
CA GLU A 149 -1.30 -29.95 -22.00
C GLU A 149 -2.51 -29.44 -21.22
N ASP A 150 -3.45 -30.32 -20.82
CA ASP A 150 -4.61 -29.94 -20.03
C ASP A 150 -4.18 -29.35 -18.66
N MET A 151 -3.26 -30.00 -17.97
CA MET A 151 -2.74 -29.49 -16.70
C MET A 151 -2.03 -28.15 -16.85
N GLN A 152 -1.29 -27.96 -17.93
CA GLN A 152 -0.65 -26.67 -18.26
C GLN A 152 -1.70 -25.57 -18.51
N LEU A 153 -2.75 -25.85 -19.28
CA LEU A 153 -3.82 -24.89 -19.56
C LEU A 153 -4.62 -24.56 -18.30
N ARG A 154 -4.90 -25.54 -17.46
CA ARG A 154 -5.59 -25.33 -16.17
C ARG A 154 -4.74 -24.46 -15.22
N LYS A 155 -3.44 -24.72 -15.16
CA LYS A 155 -2.50 -23.90 -14.38
C LYS A 155 -2.50 -22.45 -14.89
N GLN A 156 -2.41 -22.22 -16.20
CA GLN A 156 -2.43 -20.88 -16.79
C GLN A 156 -3.69 -20.11 -16.42
N ARG A 157 -4.86 -20.75 -16.50
CA ARG A 157 -6.13 -20.12 -16.08
C ARG A 157 -6.14 -19.77 -14.59
N CYS A 158 -5.57 -20.62 -13.74
CA CYS A 158 -5.43 -20.33 -12.32
C CYS A 158 -4.50 -19.13 -12.08
N GLU A 159 -3.37 -19.02 -12.79
CA GLU A 159 -2.46 -17.89 -12.71
C GLU A 159 -3.16 -16.57 -13.09
N ASP A 160 -3.87 -16.55 -14.20
CA ASP A 160 -4.62 -15.38 -14.65
C ASP A 160 -5.64 -14.92 -13.58
N MET A 161 -6.33 -15.87 -12.94
CA MET A 161 -7.27 -15.59 -11.87
C MET A 161 -6.56 -15.12 -10.59
N VAL A 162 -5.40 -15.68 -10.24
CA VAL A 162 -4.57 -15.24 -9.11
C VAL A 162 -4.11 -13.80 -9.31
N ASP A 163 -3.67 -13.45 -10.52
CA ASP A 163 -3.21 -12.09 -10.83
C ASP A 163 -4.34 -11.05 -10.69
N VAL A 164 -5.53 -11.36 -11.20
CA VAL A 164 -6.72 -10.51 -11.01
C VAL A 164 -7.07 -10.37 -9.51
N ARG A 165 -7.02 -11.46 -8.77
CA ARG A 165 -7.28 -11.46 -7.32
C ARG A 165 -6.25 -10.65 -6.55
N ARG A 166 -4.97 -10.82 -6.89
CA ARG A 166 -3.84 -10.06 -6.33
C ARG A 166 -4.01 -8.57 -6.54
N LEU A 167 -4.35 -8.15 -7.76
CA LEU A 167 -4.61 -6.74 -8.07
C LEU A 167 -5.74 -6.17 -7.20
N LYS A 168 -6.87 -6.90 -7.12
CA LYS A 168 -8.00 -6.49 -6.27
C LYS A 168 -7.59 -6.34 -4.79
N MET A 169 -6.82 -7.28 -4.26
CA MET A 169 -6.32 -7.23 -2.88
C MET A 169 -5.36 -6.06 -2.64
N LEU A 170 -4.46 -5.77 -3.57
CA LEU A 170 -3.56 -4.62 -3.49
C LEU A 170 -4.33 -3.29 -3.50
N GLN A 171 -5.37 -3.18 -4.33
CA GLN A 171 -6.27 -2.02 -4.33
C GLN A 171 -7.00 -1.86 -2.98
N MET A 172 -7.40 -2.98 -2.34
CA MET A 172 -8.02 -2.94 -1.00
C MET A 172 -7.04 -2.47 0.07
N VAL A 173 -5.78 -2.94 0.05
CA VAL A 173 -4.73 -2.44 0.96
C VAL A 173 -4.52 -0.94 0.77
N GLN A 174 -4.47 -0.49 -0.48
CA GLN A 174 -4.33 0.94 -0.79
C GLN A 174 -5.54 1.74 -0.31
N LEU A 175 -6.75 1.21 -0.44
CA LEU A 175 -7.97 1.83 0.07
C LEU A 175 -7.89 2.06 1.59
N PHE A 176 -7.56 1.02 2.37
CA PHE A 176 -7.42 1.14 3.83
C PHE A 176 -6.35 2.15 4.24
N LYS A 177 -5.23 2.16 3.51
CA LYS A 177 -4.17 3.14 3.77
C LYS A 177 -4.63 4.56 3.48
N CYS A 178 -5.33 4.80 2.37
CA CYS A 178 -5.89 6.12 2.07
C CYS A 178 -6.89 6.59 3.13
N GLU A 179 -7.73 5.68 3.66
CA GLU A 179 -8.67 6.00 4.74
C GLU A 179 -7.96 6.36 6.05
N GLU A 180 -6.94 5.61 6.43
CA GLU A 180 -6.12 5.85 7.61
C GLU A 180 -5.35 7.17 7.51
N ASP A 181 -4.65 7.39 6.38
CA ASP A 181 -3.87 8.60 6.15
C ASP A 181 -4.80 9.85 6.06
N ALA A 182 -6.02 9.72 5.52
CA ALA A 182 -7.00 10.81 5.51
C ALA A 182 -7.50 11.15 6.92
N ALA A 183 -7.74 10.16 7.77
CA ALA A 183 -8.09 10.38 9.16
C ALA A 183 -6.93 11.06 9.92
N GLN A 184 -5.70 10.64 9.67
CA GLN A 184 -4.50 11.25 10.25
C GLN A 184 -4.33 12.71 9.80
N ALA A 185 -4.63 13.04 8.54
CA ALA A 185 -4.60 14.43 8.06
C ALA A 185 -5.60 15.33 8.80
N VAL A 186 -6.77 14.81 9.20
CA VAL A 186 -7.73 15.54 10.04
C VAL A 186 -7.14 15.84 11.42
N GLU A 187 -6.49 14.85 12.04
CA GLU A 187 -5.85 15.06 13.36
C GLU A 187 -4.70 16.08 13.27
N TRP A 188 -3.83 15.97 12.28
CA TRP A 188 -2.75 16.95 12.04
C TRP A 188 -3.30 18.38 11.84
N LEU A 189 -4.37 18.53 11.08
CA LEU A 189 -4.99 19.84 10.87
C LEU A 189 -5.61 20.38 12.18
N SER A 190 -6.17 19.50 13.01
CA SER A 190 -6.68 19.84 14.34
C SER A 190 -5.55 20.29 15.28
N GLU A 191 -4.40 19.61 15.25
CA GLU A 191 -3.21 19.99 16.00
C GLU A 191 -2.66 21.35 15.56
N LEU A 192 -2.67 21.64 14.24
CA LEU A 192 -2.28 22.95 13.72
C LEU A 192 -3.25 24.05 14.18
N LEU A 193 -4.56 23.79 14.22
CA LEU A 193 -5.53 24.74 14.78
C LEU A 193 -5.27 24.99 16.27
N ASP A 194 -5.03 23.96 17.04
CA ASP A 194 -4.69 24.04 18.46
C ASP A 194 -3.37 24.82 18.68
N ALA A 195 -2.36 24.60 17.86
CA ALA A 195 -1.10 25.34 17.89
C ALA A 195 -1.32 26.81 17.58
N LEU A 196 -2.16 27.14 16.59
CA LEU A 196 -2.54 28.50 16.24
C LEU A 196 -3.16 29.23 17.43
N LEU A 197 -4.07 28.59 18.14
CA LEU A 197 -4.78 29.16 19.26
C LEU A 197 -3.92 29.32 20.53
N LYS A 198 -2.99 28.34 20.76
CA LYS A 198 -2.25 28.25 22.06
C LYS A 198 -0.85 28.82 21.99
N THR A 199 -0.15 28.70 20.86
CA THR A 199 1.27 29.06 20.76
C THR A 199 1.55 30.28 19.87
N HIS A 200 0.68 30.58 18.91
CA HIS A 200 0.84 31.71 18.00
C HIS A 200 0.09 32.95 18.47
N ILE A 201 0.31 33.35 19.72
CA ILE A 201 -0.44 34.44 20.41
C ILE A 201 0.29 35.78 20.41
N ARG A 202 1.64 35.80 20.31
CA ARG A 202 2.44 37.04 20.36
C ARG A 202 2.13 37.97 19.19
N LEU A 203 2.02 39.27 19.47
CA LEU A 203 1.82 40.33 18.49
C LEU A 203 3.11 41.04 18.09
N GLY A 204 4.21 40.82 18.82
CA GLY A 204 5.46 41.54 18.68
C GLY A 204 5.48 42.84 19.47
N ASP A 205 6.69 43.32 19.80
CA ASP A 205 6.91 44.46 20.63
C ASP A 205 7.24 45.73 19.79
N ASP A 206 7.57 45.55 18.52
CA ASP A 206 7.84 46.59 17.53
C ASP A 206 7.32 46.21 16.11
N ALA A 207 7.40 47.17 15.20
CA ALA A 207 6.92 46.99 13.83
C ALA A 207 7.71 45.91 13.07
N GLN A 208 9.01 45.76 13.31
CA GLN A 208 9.85 44.79 12.59
C GLN A 208 9.59 43.36 13.09
N GLU A 209 9.51 43.15 14.41
CA GLU A 209 9.17 41.86 15.01
C GLU A 209 7.79 41.40 14.54
N THR A 210 6.81 42.31 14.53
CA THR A 210 5.44 42.02 14.11
C THR A 210 5.40 41.59 12.62
N LYS A 211 6.18 42.22 11.73
CA LYS A 211 6.32 41.83 10.32
C LYS A 211 6.93 40.43 10.20
N VAL A 212 7.93 40.10 11.01
CA VAL A 212 8.53 38.74 11.02
C VAL A 212 7.51 37.70 11.50
N LEU A 213 6.68 38.04 12.49
CA LEU A 213 5.61 37.17 12.96
C LEU A 213 4.55 36.95 11.89
N LEU A 214 4.19 37.98 11.13
CA LEU A 214 3.26 37.90 10.00
C LEU A 214 3.80 36.96 8.89
N GLU A 215 5.08 37.08 8.53
CA GLU A 215 5.71 36.18 7.58
C GLU A 215 5.79 34.72 8.07
N LYS A 216 6.11 34.51 9.34
CA LYS A 216 6.07 33.17 9.95
C LYS A 216 4.65 32.58 9.92
N HIS A 217 3.64 33.42 10.19
CA HIS A 217 2.25 32.98 10.14
C HIS A 217 1.83 32.58 8.72
N ARG A 218 2.22 33.31 7.69
CA ARG A 218 1.94 32.93 6.27
C ARG A 218 2.50 31.54 5.95
N LYS A 219 3.76 31.27 6.33
CA LYS A 219 4.36 29.95 6.14
C LYS A 219 3.64 28.85 6.93
N PHE A 220 3.13 29.18 8.11
CA PHE A 220 2.33 28.24 8.90
C PHE A 220 0.99 27.93 8.22
N VAL A 221 0.35 28.91 7.61
CA VAL A 221 -0.87 28.73 6.80
C VAL A 221 -0.61 27.85 5.58
N ASP A 222 0.53 28.00 4.89
CA ASP A 222 0.92 27.17 3.75
C ASP A 222 1.03 25.68 4.15
N VAL A 223 1.55 25.39 5.35
CA VAL A 223 1.61 24.02 5.88
C VAL A 223 0.21 23.46 6.12
N ALA A 224 -0.67 24.25 6.75
CA ALA A 224 -2.04 23.84 7.00
C ALA A 224 -2.84 23.62 5.69
N GLN A 225 -2.67 24.49 4.70
CA GLN A 225 -3.26 24.33 3.37
C GLN A 225 -2.79 23.04 2.72
N SER A 226 -1.48 22.77 2.75
CA SER A 226 -0.92 21.54 2.20
C SER A 226 -1.48 20.29 2.88
N THR A 227 -1.66 20.33 4.20
CA THR A 227 -2.25 19.23 4.99
C THR A 227 -3.72 19.00 4.60
N TYR A 228 -4.49 20.06 4.45
CA TYR A 228 -5.88 19.98 3.99
C TYR A 228 -6.00 19.41 2.58
N ASP A 229 -5.18 19.89 1.64
CA ASP A 229 -5.18 19.42 0.25
C ASP A 229 -4.76 17.97 0.15
N TYR A 230 -3.78 17.54 0.96
CA TYR A 230 -3.38 16.14 1.07
C TYR A 230 -4.55 15.26 1.54
N GLY A 231 -5.22 15.64 2.61
CA GLY A 231 -6.40 14.92 3.11
C GLY A 231 -7.52 14.82 2.06
N ARG A 232 -7.78 15.90 1.32
CA ARG A 232 -8.76 15.90 0.22
C ARG A 232 -8.38 14.95 -0.92
N GLN A 233 -7.12 14.93 -1.32
CA GLN A 233 -6.64 14.05 -2.39
C GLN A 233 -6.79 12.58 -1.99
N LEU A 234 -6.46 12.22 -0.73
CA LEU A 234 -6.65 10.87 -0.20
C LEU A 234 -8.12 10.45 -0.22
N LEU A 235 -9.02 11.33 0.21
CA LEU A 235 -10.47 11.05 0.19
C LEU A 235 -11.00 10.90 -1.25
N GLN A 236 -10.48 11.65 -2.20
CA GLN A 236 -10.82 11.49 -3.61
C GLN A 236 -10.31 10.15 -4.16
N ALA A 237 -9.08 9.75 -3.82
CA ALA A 237 -8.52 8.45 -4.16
C ALA A 237 -9.35 7.30 -3.56
N THR A 238 -9.82 7.44 -2.31
CA THR A 238 -10.74 6.51 -1.65
C THR A 238 -12.02 6.30 -2.46
N VAL A 239 -12.64 7.36 -2.96
CA VAL A 239 -13.85 7.27 -3.79
C VAL A 239 -13.58 6.49 -5.08
N VAL A 240 -12.49 6.78 -5.77
CA VAL A 240 -12.10 6.07 -7.01
C VAL A 240 -11.84 4.59 -6.75
N LEU A 241 -11.12 4.26 -5.66
CA LEU A 241 -10.85 2.87 -5.27
C LEU A 241 -12.15 2.13 -4.91
N CYS A 242 -13.06 2.75 -4.16
CA CYS A 242 -14.36 2.16 -3.83
C CYS A 242 -15.19 1.86 -5.09
N GLN A 243 -15.19 2.75 -6.08
CA GLN A 243 -15.86 2.53 -7.36
C GLN A 243 -15.25 1.36 -8.13
N SER A 244 -13.92 1.29 -8.21
CA SER A 244 -13.19 0.19 -8.87
C SER A 244 -13.46 -1.16 -8.18
N LEU A 245 -13.45 -1.20 -6.87
CA LEU A 245 -13.65 -2.39 -6.05
C LEU A 245 -15.13 -2.77 -5.89
N ARG A 246 -16.05 -1.89 -6.30
CA ARG A 246 -17.51 -2.02 -6.05
C ARG A 246 -17.84 -2.24 -4.57
N CYS A 247 -17.16 -1.50 -3.69
CA CYS A 247 -17.38 -1.54 -2.25
C CYS A 247 -17.74 -0.16 -1.72
N THR A 248 -18.23 -0.12 -0.48
CA THR A 248 -18.48 1.13 0.26
C THR A 248 -17.30 1.41 1.19
N SER A 249 -16.88 2.67 1.26
CA SER A 249 -15.89 3.13 2.23
C SER A 249 -16.43 2.97 3.66
N ARG A 250 -15.58 2.55 4.59
CA ARG A 250 -15.92 2.43 6.02
C ARG A 250 -15.94 3.76 6.74
N SER A 251 -15.07 4.70 6.35
CA SER A 251 -14.82 5.95 7.08
C SER A 251 -15.18 7.22 6.31
N SER A 252 -15.41 7.14 5.00
CA SER A 252 -15.54 8.34 4.15
C SER A 252 -16.76 9.20 4.45
N GLY A 253 -17.78 8.64 5.12
CA GLY A 253 -18.99 9.38 5.49
C GLY A 253 -18.73 10.53 6.47
N ASP A 254 -17.85 10.36 7.42
CA ASP A 254 -17.55 11.33 8.48
C ASP A 254 -16.23 12.09 8.28
N THR A 255 -15.24 11.50 7.61
CA THR A 255 -13.90 12.10 7.51
C THR A 255 -13.89 13.37 6.67
N LEU A 256 -14.58 13.41 5.54
CA LEU A 256 -14.65 14.61 4.70
C LEU A 256 -15.39 15.78 5.39
N PRO A 257 -16.56 15.60 6.01
CA PRO A 257 -17.19 16.66 6.80
C PRO A 257 -16.31 17.16 7.95
N ARG A 258 -15.59 16.26 8.66
CA ARG A 258 -14.65 16.62 9.72
C ARG A 258 -13.50 17.44 9.18
N LEU A 259 -12.85 17.00 8.10
CA LEU A 259 -11.76 17.72 7.45
C LEU A 259 -12.18 19.14 7.05
N ASN A 260 -13.35 19.27 6.40
CA ASN A 260 -13.88 20.57 5.98
C ASN A 260 -14.22 21.48 7.17
N ARG A 261 -14.73 20.91 8.27
CA ARG A 261 -15.04 21.66 9.49
C ARG A 261 -13.78 22.23 10.11
N VAL A 262 -12.77 21.39 10.34
CA VAL A 262 -11.50 21.80 10.94
C VAL A 262 -10.80 22.83 10.05
N TRP A 263 -10.80 22.63 8.73
CA TRP A 263 -10.25 23.60 7.79
C TRP A 263 -10.95 24.96 7.88
N LYS A 264 -12.29 24.97 7.94
CA LYS A 264 -13.05 26.20 8.06
C LYS A 264 -12.77 26.92 9.40
N GLN A 265 -12.64 26.18 10.48
CA GLN A 265 -12.24 26.74 11.78
C GLN A 265 -10.82 27.30 11.71
N PHE A 266 -9.88 26.59 11.09
CA PHE A 266 -8.50 27.07 10.91
C PHE A 266 -8.45 28.36 10.09
N THR A 267 -9.14 28.43 8.96
CA THR A 267 -9.14 29.63 8.11
C THR A 267 -9.71 30.84 8.82
N ILE A 268 -10.84 30.72 9.51
CA ILE A 268 -11.42 31.82 10.30
C ILE A 268 -10.47 32.30 11.39
N THR A 269 -9.82 31.36 12.11
CA THR A 269 -8.84 31.70 13.17
C THR A 269 -7.59 32.35 12.58
N SER A 270 -7.11 31.84 11.44
CA SER A 270 -5.96 32.40 10.73
C SER A 270 -6.23 33.82 10.23
N ASP A 271 -7.39 34.08 9.64
CA ASP A 271 -7.78 35.39 9.16
C ASP A 271 -7.83 36.41 10.29
N GLU A 272 -8.40 36.03 11.45
CA GLU A 272 -8.39 36.87 12.63
C GLU A 272 -6.96 37.13 13.14
N ARG A 273 -6.09 36.13 13.09
CA ARG A 273 -4.67 36.28 13.46
C ARG A 273 -3.94 37.25 12.54
N VAL A 274 -4.12 37.11 11.20
CA VAL A 274 -3.55 38.04 10.21
C VAL A 274 -4.02 39.47 10.50
N HIS A 275 -5.31 39.66 10.71
CA HIS A 275 -5.86 40.98 10.98
C HIS A 275 -5.29 41.63 12.27
N ARG A 276 -5.13 40.84 13.34
CA ARG A 276 -4.47 41.33 14.59
C ARG A 276 -3.02 41.71 14.31
N LEU A 277 -2.26 40.92 13.57
CA LEU A 277 -0.86 41.23 13.24
C LEU A 277 -0.74 42.45 12.30
N GLU A 278 -1.58 42.59 11.30
CA GLU A 278 -1.59 43.75 10.41
C GLU A 278 -1.95 45.04 11.16
N THR A 279 -2.95 44.97 12.03
CA THR A 279 -3.31 46.12 12.90
C THR A 279 -2.18 46.46 13.86
N ALA A 280 -1.48 45.46 14.39
CA ALA A 280 -0.30 45.68 15.27
C ALA A 280 0.87 46.30 14.49
N VAL A 281 1.13 45.87 13.25
CA VAL A 281 2.16 46.49 12.36
C VAL A 281 1.82 47.96 12.12
N ALA A 282 0.57 48.29 11.78
CA ALA A 282 0.14 49.66 11.57
C ALA A 282 0.31 50.50 12.84
N PHE A 283 -0.14 49.98 13.98
CA PHE A 283 0.03 50.66 15.29
C PHE A 283 1.49 50.93 15.65
N HIS A 284 2.35 49.88 15.60
CA HIS A 284 3.75 50.04 15.93
C HIS A 284 4.50 50.93 14.98
N SER A 285 4.26 50.80 13.66
CA SER A 285 4.92 51.69 12.66
C SER A 285 4.57 53.13 12.84
N SER A 286 3.29 53.47 13.11
CA SER A 286 2.86 54.85 13.33
C SER A 286 3.36 55.37 14.66
N ALA A 287 3.31 54.56 15.74
CA ALA A 287 3.83 54.95 17.04
C ALA A 287 5.34 55.18 17.03
N GLU A 288 6.13 54.33 16.37
CA GLU A 288 7.59 54.49 16.28
C GLU A 288 7.96 55.71 15.49
N LYS A 289 7.27 56.02 14.40
CA LYS A 289 7.49 57.24 13.60
C LYS A 289 7.34 58.47 14.50
N ILE A 290 6.25 58.60 15.22
CA ILE A 290 6.00 59.75 16.12
C ILE A 290 7.02 59.82 17.27
N LEU A 291 7.40 58.71 17.84
CA LEU A 291 8.36 58.69 18.95
C LEU A 291 9.80 59.01 18.51
N GLN A 292 10.16 58.75 17.26
CA GLN A 292 11.48 59.00 16.70
C GLN A 292 11.64 60.41 16.09
N GLU A 293 10.55 61.01 15.59
CA GLU A 293 10.59 62.39 15.02
C GLU A 293 10.85 63.40 16.13
N CYS A 294 12.00 64.14 16.05
CA CYS A 294 12.27 65.33 16.86
C CYS A 294 11.65 66.54 16.13
N PRO A 295 10.71 67.25 16.75
CA PRO A 295 10.11 68.43 16.11
C PRO A 295 11.05 69.61 16.21
N GLU A 296 11.74 69.95 15.10
CA GLU A 296 12.42 71.27 14.94
C GLU A 296 11.48 72.38 14.43
N GLN A 297 10.28 72.00 13.88
CA GLN A 297 9.23 72.98 13.54
C GLN A 297 7.86 72.35 13.61
N PRO A 298 6.89 72.92 14.36
CA PRO A 298 5.54 72.40 14.46
C PRO A 298 4.69 72.86 13.23
N GLU A 299 4.49 72.00 12.24
CA GLU A 299 3.32 72.14 11.39
C GLU A 299 2.12 71.51 12.10
N ALA A 300 1.55 72.30 13.01
CA ALA A 300 0.68 71.86 14.11
C ALA A 300 -0.68 71.22 13.72
N PHE A 301 -1.05 71.16 12.46
CA PHE A 301 -2.39 70.66 12.05
C PHE A 301 -2.43 69.18 11.63
N ASN A 302 -1.33 68.62 11.08
CA ASN A 302 -1.28 67.22 10.69
C ASN A 302 -0.92 66.25 11.85
N GLU A 303 -0.21 66.72 12.85
CA GLU A 303 0.28 65.90 13.94
C GLU A 303 -0.83 65.48 14.91
N VAL A 304 -1.79 66.36 15.20
CA VAL A 304 -2.91 66.04 16.11
C VAL A 304 -3.80 64.95 15.54
N GLU A 305 -4.06 64.96 14.26
CA GLU A 305 -4.85 63.99 13.56
C GLU A 305 -4.16 62.60 13.56
N GLN A 306 -2.83 62.54 13.37
CA GLN A 306 -2.03 61.34 13.47
C GLN A 306 -2.03 60.71 14.87
N PHE A 307 -1.96 61.52 15.95
CA PHE A 307 -2.06 61.01 17.31
C PHE A 307 -3.42 60.38 17.63
N ASP A 308 -4.51 61.01 17.16
CA ASP A 308 -5.86 60.49 17.35
C ASP A 308 -6.11 59.21 16.54
N GLU A 309 -5.51 59.10 15.37
CA GLU A 309 -5.53 57.86 14.55
C GLU A 309 -4.79 56.71 15.26
N ILE A 310 -3.58 56.95 15.77
CA ILE A 310 -2.84 55.89 16.54
C ILE A 310 -3.62 55.44 17.76
N GLU A 311 -4.22 56.39 18.49
CA GLU A 311 -5.04 56.06 19.67
C GLU A 311 -6.26 55.21 19.25
N ALA A 312 -6.91 55.53 18.14
CA ALA A 312 -8.04 54.75 17.59
C ALA A 312 -7.62 53.34 17.19
N VAL A 313 -6.48 53.20 16.46
CA VAL A 313 -5.93 51.88 16.06
C VAL A 313 -5.55 51.06 17.28
N GLY A 314 -4.87 51.66 18.26
CA GLY A 314 -4.50 51.01 19.52
C GLY A 314 -5.72 50.50 20.30
N LYS A 315 -6.77 51.32 20.42
CA LYS A 315 -8.05 50.91 21.04
C LYS A 315 -8.71 49.73 20.27
N SER A 316 -8.78 49.83 18.94
CA SER A 316 -9.33 48.77 18.09
C SER A 316 -8.56 47.46 18.30
N LEU A 317 -7.21 47.50 18.41
CA LEU A 317 -6.40 46.34 18.67
C LEU A 317 -6.66 45.77 20.06
N LEU A 318 -6.79 46.58 21.08
CA LEU A 318 -7.12 46.14 22.46
C LEU A 318 -8.51 45.49 22.54
N ASP A 319 -9.51 46.08 21.88
CA ASP A 319 -10.86 45.51 21.82
C ASP A 319 -10.86 44.13 21.16
N ARG A 320 -10.11 43.96 20.04
CA ARG A 320 -9.99 42.69 19.37
C ARG A 320 -9.28 41.60 20.16
N LEU A 321 -8.38 41.95 21.10
CA LEU A 321 -7.73 40.97 21.94
C LEU A 321 -8.70 40.26 22.86
N THR A 322 -9.78 40.95 23.26
CA THR A 322 -10.78 40.43 24.20
C THR A 322 -11.93 39.67 23.53
N VAL A 323 -12.07 39.77 22.19
CA VAL A 323 -13.16 39.14 21.46
C VAL A 323 -12.76 37.71 21.05
N PRO A 324 -13.61 36.71 21.32
CA PRO A 324 -13.36 35.34 20.85
C PRO A 324 -13.52 35.21 19.33
N VAL A 325 -12.89 34.21 18.79
CA VAL A 325 -13.17 33.76 17.40
C VAL A 325 -14.45 32.93 17.43
N VAL A 326 -15.47 33.36 16.69
CA VAL A 326 -16.77 32.68 16.61
C VAL A 326 -16.83 31.84 15.35
N TYR A 327 -17.12 30.56 15.50
CA TYR A 327 -17.26 29.63 14.39
C TYR A 327 -18.71 29.51 13.91
N PRO A 328 -18.94 28.99 12.67
CA PRO A 328 -20.28 28.84 12.13
C PRO A 328 -21.21 27.89 12.88
N ASP A 329 -20.65 27.01 13.70
CA ASP A 329 -21.38 26.11 14.60
C ASP A 329 -21.79 26.78 15.92
N GLY A 330 -21.46 28.08 16.10
CA GLY A 330 -21.73 28.85 17.30
C GLY A 330 -20.71 28.64 18.42
N SER A 331 -19.69 27.81 18.22
CA SER A 331 -18.61 27.65 19.19
C SER A 331 -17.66 28.85 19.19
N GLU A 332 -17.08 29.14 20.33
CA GLU A 332 -16.19 30.28 20.54
C GLU A 332 -14.83 29.79 21.05
N GLN A 333 -13.75 30.39 20.56
CA GLN A 333 -12.39 30.10 20.99
C GLN A 333 -11.59 31.39 21.18
N TYR A 334 -10.73 31.40 22.20
CA TYR A 334 -9.83 32.50 22.49
C TYR A 334 -8.38 32.16 22.09
N PHE A 335 -7.61 33.18 21.70
CA PHE A 335 -6.17 33.03 21.51
C PHE A 335 -5.46 33.07 22.87
N GLY A 336 -4.74 32.01 23.18
CA GLY A 336 -3.95 31.92 24.43
C GLY A 336 -4.78 31.85 25.70
N SER A 337 -4.10 32.08 26.82
CA SER A 337 -4.72 32.17 28.11
C SER A 337 -5.13 33.63 28.44
N PRO A 338 -6.01 33.87 29.41
CA PRO A 338 -6.32 35.22 29.87
C PRO A 338 -5.08 36.04 30.35
N SER A 339 -4.04 35.37 30.85
CA SER A 339 -2.78 36.00 31.23
C SER A 339 -1.96 36.47 30.02
N ASP A 340 -1.96 35.68 28.93
CA ASP A 340 -1.25 36.04 27.70
C ASP A 340 -1.89 37.25 27.04
N MET A 341 -3.22 37.29 26.99
CA MET A 341 -3.97 38.45 26.47
C MET A 341 -3.75 39.70 27.34
N ALA A 342 -3.71 39.54 28.66
CA ALA A 342 -3.45 40.65 29.57
C ALA A 342 -2.06 41.24 29.37
N SER A 343 -1.04 40.39 29.15
CA SER A 343 0.34 40.83 28.89
C SER A 343 0.44 41.57 27.55
N ALA A 344 -0.16 41.05 26.47
CA ALA A 344 -0.20 41.70 25.17
C ALA A 344 -0.92 43.08 25.25
N ALA A 345 -2.04 43.12 25.96
CA ALA A 345 -2.80 44.37 26.17
C ALA A 345 -2.03 45.42 26.97
N GLU A 346 -1.27 45.00 27.98
CA GLU A 346 -0.45 45.91 28.77
C GLU A 346 0.66 46.57 27.95
N HIS A 347 1.33 45.80 27.09
CA HIS A 347 2.36 46.33 26.17
C HIS A 347 1.81 47.40 25.23
N ILE A 348 0.64 47.16 24.66
CA ILE A 348 -0.03 48.12 23.76
C ILE A 348 -0.43 49.37 24.56
N ARG A 349 -0.97 49.23 25.79
CA ARG A 349 -1.34 50.36 26.66
C ARG A 349 -0.12 51.23 27.07
N GLU A 350 1.00 50.58 27.40
CA GLU A 350 2.24 51.30 27.71
C GLU A 350 2.73 52.12 26.51
N LYS A 351 2.73 51.55 25.31
CA LYS A 351 3.13 52.24 24.07
C LYS A 351 2.15 53.39 23.77
N MET A 352 0.85 53.20 23.98
CA MET A 352 -0.16 54.28 23.88
C MET A 352 0.08 55.40 24.88
N LYS A 353 0.45 55.07 26.14
CA LYS A 353 0.82 56.10 27.15
C LYS A 353 2.04 56.93 26.72
N LEU A 354 3.07 56.30 26.17
CA LEU A 354 4.25 56.99 25.65
C LEU A 354 3.90 57.97 24.52
N VAL A 355 3.06 57.52 23.59
CA VAL A 355 2.54 58.38 22.49
C VAL A 355 1.72 59.54 23.06
N GLY A 356 0.87 59.28 24.09
CA GLY A 356 0.08 60.34 24.76
C GLY A 356 0.93 61.36 25.50
N LEU A 357 2.01 60.95 26.16
CA LEU A 357 2.96 61.84 26.81
C LEU A 357 3.67 62.74 25.79
N LYS A 358 4.07 62.16 24.65
CA LYS A 358 4.67 62.96 23.53
C LYS A 358 3.68 63.99 23.01
N LYS A 359 2.39 63.63 22.83
CA LYS A 359 1.31 64.55 22.43
C LYS A 359 1.16 65.71 23.45
N GLN A 360 1.26 65.44 24.75
CA GLN A 360 1.20 66.48 25.80
C GLN A 360 2.43 67.41 25.75
N GLN A 361 3.62 66.84 25.57
CA GLN A 361 4.84 67.65 25.44
C GLN A 361 4.79 68.62 24.25
N LEU A 362 4.27 68.18 23.09
CA LEU A 362 4.10 69.03 21.91
C LEU A 362 3.00 70.07 22.07
N ARG A 363 2.02 69.87 22.96
CA ARG A 363 0.95 70.86 23.23
C ARG A 363 1.32 71.92 24.29
N GLN A 364 2.38 71.69 25.10
CA GLN A 364 2.89 72.70 26.04
C GLN A 364 3.91 73.59 25.32
N PRO A 365 3.60 74.87 24.96
CA PRO A 365 4.59 75.75 24.48
C PRO A 365 5.63 75.96 25.57
N GLU A 366 6.92 75.94 25.21
CA GLU A 366 8.01 76.34 26.12
C GLU A 366 7.60 77.59 26.85
N ALA A 367 7.42 77.49 28.15
CA ALA A 367 7.29 78.67 29.03
C ALA A 367 8.57 79.47 28.88
N THR A 368 8.46 80.53 28.12
CA THR A 368 9.49 81.58 27.97
C THR A 368 10.21 81.77 29.27
N THR A 369 11.51 81.47 29.30
CA THR A 369 12.40 81.94 30.32
C THR A 369 12.31 83.47 30.38
N PRO A 370 11.98 84.09 31.50
CA PRO A 370 12.04 85.54 31.60
C PRO A 370 13.51 85.96 31.60
N ASP A 371 13.84 86.82 30.68
CA ASP A 371 15.08 87.60 30.70
C ASP A 371 15.36 88.20 32.07
N SER A 372 16.59 88.01 32.57
CA SER A 372 17.22 88.86 33.52
C SER A 372 18.68 89.06 33.21
#